data_0fe79e2f9764734acef3411fa6df889f
#
_entry.id   0fe79e2f9764734acef3411fa6df889f
#
_cell.length_a   1.000
_cell.length_b   1.000
_cell.length_c   1.000
_cell.angle_alpha   90.00
_cell.angle_beta   90.00
_cell.angle_gamma   90.00
#
_symmetry.space_group_name_H-M   'P 1'
#
loop_
_entity.id
_entity.type
_entity.pdbx_description
1 polymer ?
#
loop_
_entity_poly.entity_id
_entity_poly.type
_entity_poly.pdbx_seq_one_letter_code
_entity_poly.pdbx_strand_id
1 'polypeptide(L)'
;MGILPPNVHRILDYLAVIVFALAPSMFHLTGNTKMLAYALAVIHLVVTLATQFPGSPRRPLPFSAHGIIELLVGLALVCVPLVRHWTFDAGKFYPAMGVALLIIWAITRYRDSSVPITSAPVA
;
A
#
# COMPACT_ATOMS: atom_id res chain seq x y z
N MET A 1 4.33 -5.62 13.33
CA MET A 1 5.51 -6.24 13.93
C MET A 1 6.81 -5.45 13.76
N GLY A 2 6.93 -4.54 12.84
CA GLY A 2 8.02 -3.59 12.78
C GLY A 2 9.36 -4.12 12.29
N ILE A 3 9.36 -5.22 11.53
CA ILE A 3 10.59 -5.75 10.92
C ILE A 3 10.96 -5.01 9.64
N LEU A 4 9.99 -4.53 8.89
CA LEU A 4 10.20 -3.88 7.61
C LEU A 4 10.47 -2.40 7.80
N PRO A 5 11.66 -1.90 7.43
CA PRO A 5 11.96 -0.48 7.55
C PRO A 5 11.14 0.36 6.56
N PRO A 6 10.84 1.62 6.90
CA PRO A 6 10.02 2.48 6.04
C PRO A 6 10.55 2.69 4.63
N ASN A 7 11.86 2.76 4.45
CA ASN A 7 12.45 2.94 3.13
C ASN A 7 12.25 1.71 2.22
N VAL A 8 12.28 0.52 2.80
CA VAL A 8 11.97 -0.71 2.05
C VAL A 8 10.48 -0.76 1.74
N HIS A 9 9.62 -0.40 2.69
CA HIS A 9 8.18 -0.29 2.45
C HIS A 9 7.88 0.63 1.26
N ARG A 10 8.53 1.79 1.20
CA ARG A 10 8.36 2.73 0.09
C ARG A 10 8.70 2.11 -1.27
N ILE A 11 9.76 1.32 -1.33
CA ILE A 11 10.13 0.60 -2.54
C ILE A 11 9.02 -0.38 -2.93
N LEU A 12 8.50 -1.12 -1.96
CA LEU A 12 7.40 -2.07 -2.20
C LEU A 12 6.12 -1.36 -2.66
N ASP A 13 5.87 -0.15 -2.18
CA ASP A 13 4.74 0.66 -2.65
C ASP A 13 4.85 0.98 -4.14
N TYR A 14 6.03 1.41 -4.59
CA TYR A 14 6.23 1.69 -6.01
C TYR A 14 6.14 0.41 -6.85
N LEU A 15 6.62 -0.71 -6.33
CA LEU A 15 6.43 -2.00 -7.01
C LEU A 15 4.95 -2.37 -7.11
N ALA A 16 4.16 -2.12 -6.06
CA ALA A 16 2.72 -2.35 -6.10
C ALA A 16 2.04 -1.49 -7.16
N VAL A 17 2.43 -0.22 -7.29
CA VAL A 17 1.93 0.65 -8.38
C VAL A 17 2.17 0.02 -9.74
N ILE A 18 3.38 -0.46 -9.98
CA ILE A 18 3.75 -1.11 -11.24
C ILE A 18 2.91 -2.37 -11.46
N VAL A 19 2.75 -3.19 -10.45
CA VAL A 19 1.95 -4.42 -10.54
C VAL A 19 0.50 -4.11 -10.89
N PHE A 20 -0.13 -3.12 -10.22
CA PHE A 20 -1.49 -2.72 -10.55
C PHE A 20 -1.60 -2.18 -11.98
N ALA A 21 -0.63 -1.39 -12.42
CA ALA A 21 -0.65 -0.81 -13.76
C ALA A 21 -0.50 -1.88 -14.86
N LEU A 22 0.28 -2.93 -14.59
CA LEU A 22 0.51 -4.01 -15.55
C LEU A 22 -0.52 -5.13 -15.47
N ALA A 23 -1.23 -5.23 -14.36
CA ALA A 23 -2.15 -6.35 -14.10
C ALA A 23 -3.22 -6.54 -15.18
N PRO A 24 -3.88 -5.48 -15.72
CA PRO A 24 -4.86 -5.69 -16.76
C PRO A 24 -4.32 -6.41 -17.99
N SER A 25 -3.09 -6.11 -18.39
CA SER A 25 -2.46 -6.77 -19.53
C SER A 25 -1.97 -8.18 -19.18
N MET A 26 -1.36 -8.35 -18.02
CA MET A 26 -0.75 -9.63 -17.62
C MET A 26 -1.80 -10.67 -17.22
N PHE A 27 -2.89 -10.25 -16.59
CA PHE A 27 -3.92 -11.15 -16.07
C PHE A 27 -5.24 -11.04 -16.83
N HIS A 28 -5.23 -10.41 -18.00
CA HIS A 28 -6.40 -10.29 -18.87
C HIS A 28 -7.64 -9.74 -18.15
N LEU A 29 -7.43 -8.75 -17.29
CA LEU A 29 -8.53 -8.09 -16.59
C LEU A 29 -9.33 -7.27 -17.59
N THR A 30 -10.65 -7.29 -17.43
CA THR A 30 -11.58 -6.60 -18.33
C THR A 30 -12.63 -5.83 -17.56
N GLY A 31 -13.30 -4.89 -18.22
CA GLY A 31 -14.41 -4.15 -17.65
C GLY A 31 -14.03 -3.45 -16.33
N ASN A 32 -14.88 -3.61 -15.33
CA ASN A 32 -14.69 -2.97 -14.03
C ASN A 32 -13.42 -3.45 -13.31
N THR A 33 -13.03 -4.70 -13.48
CA THR A 33 -11.82 -5.22 -12.84
C THR A 33 -10.57 -4.60 -13.44
N LYS A 34 -10.56 -4.33 -14.75
CA LYS A 34 -9.47 -3.60 -15.41
C LYS A 34 -9.40 -2.15 -14.90
N MET A 35 -10.53 -1.48 -14.86
CA MET A 35 -10.59 -0.08 -14.39
C MET A 35 -10.15 0.03 -12.93
N LEU A 36 -10.52 -0.94 -12.09
CA LEU A 36 -10.10 -0.96 -10.70
C LEU A 36 -8.57 -1.05 -10.56
N ALA A 37 -7.92 -1.88 -11.37
CA ALA A 37 -6.47 -2.01 -11.33
C ALA A 37 -5.78 -0.68 -11.67
N TYR A 38 -6.22 -0.01 -12.71
CA TYR A 38 -5.68 1.30 -13.08
C TYR A 38 -5.95 2.36 -12.01
N ALA A 39 -7.17 2.36 -11.45
CA ALA A 39 -7.51 3.27 -10.36
C ALA A 39 -6.62 3.04 -9.13
N LEU A 40 -6.40 1.79 -8.76
CA LEU A 40 -5.52 1.44 -7.65
C LEU A 40 -4.07 1.85 -7.91
N ALA A 41 -3.59 1.69 -9.14
CA ALA A 41 -2.25 2.15 -9.50
C ALA A 41 -2.10 3.66 -9.27
N VAL A 42 -3.07 4.45 -9.74
CA VAL A 42 -3.04 5.91 -9.57
C VAL A 42 -3.18 6.29 -8.10
N ILE A 43 -4.15 5.71 -7.40
CA ILE A 43 -4.40 6.01 -5.98
C ILE A 43 -3.16 5.65 -5.15
N HIS A 44 -2.62 4.47 -5.37
CA HIS A 44 -1.45 4.01 -4.62
C HIS A 44 -0.24 4.90 -4.87
N LEU A 45 -0.04 5.32 -6.13
CA LEU A 45 1.02 6.25 -6.49
C LEU A 45 0.84 7.60 -5.79
N VAL A 46 -0.35 8.17 -5.83
CA VAL A 46 -0.65 9.46 -5.18
C VAL A 46 -0.44 9.36 -3.67
N VAL A 47 -0.95 8.32 -3.05
CA VAL A 47 -0.79 8.09 -1.61
C VAL A 47 0.70 7.97 -1.25
N THR A 48 1.46 7.21 -2.02
CA THR A 48 2.89 7.01 -1.76
C THR A 48 3.67 8.31 -1.93
N LEU A 49 3.39 9.07 -2.99
CA LEU A 49 4.05 10.37 -3.22
C LEU A 49 3.69 11.39 -2.14
N ALA A 50 2.47 11.34 -1.60
CA ALA A 50 2.02 12.26 -0.57
C ALA A 50 2.51 11.86 0.83
N THR A 51 3.04 10.67 1.01
CA THR A 51 3.37 10.13 2.32
C THR A 51 4.70 10.66 2.83
N GLN A 52 4.69 11.06 4.10
CA GLN A 52 5.89 11.45 4.84
C GLN A 52 6.60 10.20 5.34
N PHE A 53 7.53 9.69 4.54
CA PHE A 53 8.42 8.62 4.99
C PHE A 53 9.51 9.21 5.87
N PRO A 54 9.96 8.49 6.90
CA PRO A 54 11.08 8.94 7.72
C PRO A 54 12.32 9.25 6.88
N GLY A 55 12.94 10.39 7.12
CA GLY A 55 14.12 10.84 6.39
C GLY A 55 13.84 11.48 5.03
N SER A 56 12.60 11.57 4.60
CA SER A 56 12.23 12.21 3.34
C SER A 56 11.80 13.67 3.56
N PRO A 57 11.76 14.49 2.47
CA PRO A 57 11.21 15.84 2.57
C PRO A 57 9.78 15.83 3.09
N ARG A 58 9.40 16.93 3.72
CA ARG A 58 8.08 17.05 4.35
C ARG A 58 6.95 16.83 3.34
N ARG A 59 6.01 15.97 3.69
CA ARG A 59 4.85 15.59 2.87
C ARG A 59 3.58 15.66 3.72
N PRO A 60 2.41 15.85 3.09
CA PRO A 60 1.17 16.07 3.83
C PRO A 60 0.61 14.85 4.54
N LEU A 61 0.87 13.63 4.04
CA LEU A 61 0.28 12.42 4.61
C LEU A 61 1.24 11.75 5.59
N PRO A 62 0.90 11.65 6.89
CA PRO A 62 1.71 10.92 7.84
C PRO A 62 1.84 9.45 7.47
N PHE A 63 2.99 8.84 7.77
CA PHE A 63 3.21 7.43 7.47
C PHE A 63 2.21 6.51 8.19
N SER A 64 1.81 6.87 9.39
CA SER A 64 0.78 6.14 10.15
C SER A 64 -0.57 6.16 9.42
N ALA A 65 -0.96 7.30 8.85
CA ALA A 65 -2.18 7.40 8.05
C ALA A 65 -2.10 6.57 6.78
N HIS A 66 -0.94 6.55 6.13
CA HIS A 66 -0.67 5.65 5.00
C HIS A 66 -0.94 4.19 5.40
N GLY A 67 -0.44 3.77 6.57
CA GLY A 67 -0.66 2.42 7.08
C GLY A 67 -2.13 2.08 7.26
N ILE A 68 -2.94 3.02 7.75
CA ILE A 68 -4.39 2.82 7.87
C ILE A 68 -5.04 2.63 6.50
N ILE A 69 -4.66 3.47 5.54
CA ILE A 69 -5.17 3.34 4.16
C ILE A 69 -4.81 1.98 3.58
N GLU A 70 -3.57 1.55 3.76
CA GLU A 70 -3.09 0.26 3.25
C GLU A 70 -3.86 -0.90 3.88
N LEU A 71 -4.12 -0.83 5.19
CA LEU A 71 -4.93 -1.84 5.88
C LEU A 71 -6.32 -1.93 5.27
N LEU A 72 -6.99 -0.79 5.07
CA LEU A 72 -8.34 -0.75 4.53
C LEU A 72 -8.37 -1.25 3.08
N VAL A 73 -7.42 -0.85 2.26
CA VAL A 73 -7.31 -1.31 0.87
C VAL A 73 -7.03 -2.81 0.82
N GLY A 74 -6.10 -3.28 1.63
CA GLY A 74 -5.78 -4.71 1.70
C GLY A 74 -6.99 -5.55 2.07
N LEU A 75 -7.75 -5.14 3.10
CA LEU A 75 -8.98 -5.82 3.49
C LEU A 75 -10.03 -5.79 2.37
N ALA A 76 -10.21 -4.66 1.71
CA ALA A 76 -11.15 -4.54 0.61
C ALA A 76 -10.78 -5.46 -0.56
N LEU A 77 -9.50 -5.55 -0.91
CA LEU A 77 -9.05 -6.40 -2.01
C LEU A 77 -9.23 -7.90 -1.73
N VAL A 78 -9.23 -8.29 -0.48
CA VAL A 78 -9.55 -9.66 -0.10
C VAL A 78 -11.07 -9.89 -0.11
N CYS A 79 -11.84 -8.97 0.47
CA CYS A 79 -13.27 -9.16 0.70
C CYS A 79 -14.13 -8.92 -0.54
N VAL A 80 -13.83 -7.87 -1.32
CA VAL A 80 -14.66 -7.49 -2.48
C VAL A 80 -14.76 -8.61 -3.52
N PRO A 81 -13.66 -9.27 -3.93
CA PRO A 81 -13.78 -10.38 -4.87
C PRO A 81 -14.67 -11.51 -4.39
N LEU A 82 -14.65 -11.79 -3.07
CA LEU A 82 -15.50 -12.82 -2.47
C LEU A 82 -16.99 -12.41 -2.52
N VAL A 83 -17.29 -11.19 -2.12
CA VAL A 83 -18.65 -10.66 -2.10
C VAL A 83 -19.22 -10.53 -3.51
N ARG A 84 -18.39 -10.10 -4.45
CA ARG A 84 -18.79 -9.91 -5.85
C ARG A 84 -18.68 -11.19 -6.67
N HIS A 85 -18.27 -12.28 -6.06
CA HIS A 85 -18.09 -13.58 -6.73
C HIS A 85 -17.23 -13.48 -8.00
N TRP A 86 -16.17 -12.69 -7.93
CA TRP A 86 -15.23 -12.60 -9.04
C TRP A 86 -14.52 -13.93 -9.22
N THR A 87 -14.45 -14.36 -10.47
CA THR A 87 -13.83 -15.62 -10.86
C THR A 87 -12.63 -15.37 -11.76
N PHE A 88 -11.95 -16.44 -12.13
CA PHE A 88 -10.79 -16.41 -13.03
C PHE A 88 -9.69 -15.49 -12.48
N ASP A 89 -9.05 -14.74 -13.36
CA ASP A 89 -7.86 -13.97 -13.02
C ASP A 89 -8.13 -12.87 -12.01
N ALA A 90 -9.24 -12.16 -12.12
CA ALA A 90 -9.61 -11.13 -11.16
C ALA A 90 -9.85 -11.70 -9.77
N GLY A 91 -10.51 -12.86 -9.69
CA GLY A 91 -10.77 -13.55 -8.42
C GLY A 91 -9.52 -14.09 -7.74
N LYS A 92 -8.41 -14.21 -8.46
CA LYS A 92 -7.12 -14.62 -7.92
C LYS A 92 -6.21 -13.43 -7.64
N PHE A 93 -6.13 -12.51 -8.61
CA PHE A 93 -5.22 -11.38 -8.54
C PHE A 93 -5.52 -10.46 -7.35
N TYR A 94 -6.77 -10.03 -7.19
CA TYR A 94 -7.11 -9.06 -6.17
C TYR A 94 -6.95 -9.60 -4.75
N PRO A 95 -7.42 -10.80 -4.42
CA PRO A 95 -7.14 -11.36 -3.09
C PRO A 95 -5.65 -11.56 -2.82
N ALA A 96 -4.88 -11.98 -3.82
CA ALA A 96 -3.43 -12.14 -3.68
C ALA A 96 -2.76 -10.80 -3.37
N MET A 97 -3.14 -9.73 -4.08
CA MET A 97 -2.62 -8.39 -3.81
C MET A 97 -3.07 -7.89 -2.44
N GLY A 98 -4.32 -8.16 -2.06
CA GLY A 98 -4.82 -7.78 -0.74
C GLY A 98 -4.02 -8.45 0.37
N VAL A 99 -3.77 -9.74 0.26
CA VAL A 99 -2.95 -10.48 1.22
C VAL A 99 -1.53 -9.92 1.26
N ALA A 100 -0.94 -9.64 0.10
CA ALA A 100 0.41 -9.05 0.03
C ALA A 100 0.47 -7.70 0.77
N LEU A 101 -0.50 -6.83 0.53
CA LEU A 101 -0.58 -5.53 1.23
C LEU A 101 -0.77 -5.70 2.73
N LEU A 102 -1.61 -6.65 3.16
CA LEU A 102 -1.83 -6.92 4.58
C LEU A 102 -0.57 -7.46 5.26
N ILE A 103 0.20 -8.31 4.57
CA ILE A 103 1.46 -8.81 5.10
C ILE A 103 2.46 -7.66 5.24
N ILE A 104 2.61 -6.83 4.20
CA ILE A 104 3.49 -5.67 4.23
C ILE A 104 3.08 -4.73 5.37
N TRP A 105 1.78 -4.45 5.50
CA TRP A 105 1.26 -3.64 6.59
C TRP A 105 1.62 -4.24 7.95
N ALA A 106 1.39 -5.54 8.14
CA ALA A 106 1.58 -6.19 9.43
C ALA A 106 3.05 -6.20 9.88
N ILE A 107 3.99 -6.27 8.93
CA ILE A 107 5.43 -6.34 9.26
C ILE A 107 6.11 -4.97 9.21
N THR A 108 5.43 -3.93 8.75
CA THR A 108 6.03 -2.60 8.60
C THR A 108 6.09 -1.88 9.93
N ARG A 109 7.18 -1.15 10.13
CA ARG A 109 7.37 -0.26 11.25
C ARG A 109 6.78 1.11 10.91
N TYR A 110 5.54 1.36 11.34
CA TYR A 110 4.85 2.63 11.07
C TYR A 110 5.18 3.71 12.09
N ARG A 111 5.83 3.37 13.18
CA ARG A 111 6.27 4.37 14.12
C ARG A 111 7.36 5.21 13.49
N ASP A 112 7.17 6.51 13.53
CA ASP A 112 8.27 7.41 13.29
C ASP A 112 9.38 7.05 14.25
N SER A 113 10.57 6.83 13.72
CA SER A 113 11.77 6.85 14.50
C SER A 113 12.06 8.30 14.92
N SER A 114 11.03 9.05 15.26
CA SER A 114 11.21 10.38 15.77
C SER A 114 12.05 10.26 17.02
N VAL A 115 13.25 10.73 16.91
CA VAL A 115 14.09 10.97 18.04
C VAL A 115 13.23 11.70 19.06
N PRO A 116 13.09 11.18 20.27
CA PRO A 116 12.35 11.87 21.30
C PRO A 116 12.88 13.28 21.41
N ILE A 117 12.02 14.24 21.32
CA ILE A 117 12.38 15.65 21.48
C ILE A 117 13.07 15.89 22.82
N THR A 118 12.81 15.01 23.76
CA THR A 118 13.46 14.98 25.05
C THR A 118 14.97 14.79 25.00
N SER A 119 15.51 14.39 23.86
CA SER A 119 16.94 14.30 23.68
C SER A 119 17.57 15.65 23.34
N ALA A 120 16.78 16.69 23.18
CA ALA A 120 17.33 18.02 23.02
C ALA A 120 18.12 18.37 24.28
N PRO A 121 19.41 18.64 24.14
CA PRO A 121 20.18 18.99 25.31
C PRO A 121 19.63 20.28 25.89
N VAL A 122 19.32 20.18 27.14
CA VAL A 122 19.11 21.39 27.89
C VAL A 122 20.48 22.05 27.99
N ALA A 123 20.61 23.13 27.34
CA ALA A 123 21.87 23.84 27.33
C ALA A 123 22.38 24.08 28.74
#